data_5e78fd16c719055302c9a82df22d2f80
#
_entry.id   5e78fd16c719055302c9a82df22d2f80
#
_cell.length_a   1.000
_cell.length_b   1.000
_cell.length_c   1.000
_cell.angle_alpha   90.00
_cell.angle_beta   90.00
_cell.angle_gamma   90.00
#
_symmetry.space_group_name_H-M   'P 1'
#
loop_
_entity.id
_entity.type
_entity.pdbx_description
1 polymer ?
#
loop_
_entity_poly.entity_id
_entity_poly.type
_entity_poly.pdbx_seq_one_letter_code
_entity_poly.pdbx_strand_id
1 'polypeptide(L)'
;MQCNKAMMWVRAAGGLMLPLLLASCTTGPDYHRPALNQPAAYKSATANEARRNGPGLGQGWWRLFNDPELNALADEAQQANQDLKAAMARVAQSRASAQSVKSSFFPIVTLDPSATRSRTPGTTTSSNSASNELSEASSVINQASSVLGQVNTLIQGGAASSPSTGGSSQNAASATGTSIPATTSNRFQIPFDLSYEIDIWGRIRRSYESAQAQFQASVYDLEVVRQTLLADLARNYFNLRSFDTQYEILARNLVLYEEQVELTGIQYKAGLVNETNLLQAQVQLESTRAQAADIQRQRMNLEHAIAILLGRAPAEFSLGVRPLNATPLVIPAGLPADLLRQRPDVAEAEQNLVAACAEIGVAKADFFPTVRLTGSAGFQSSGVNNVLDWKDRVWSIGPSVSLPIFKRGQLRANLQKAKARYDELEATYRNKVLSAFVDVEDSLTDLHMRADAAESQDKAVAAAREYLRLTQIEYQTGVTDYLHVVNAEQTLLTNELSEAQILNQRMVSSVLLIKALGGGWEAEPFAPAEGADSLHAATAGPRQ
;
A
#
# COMPACT_ATOMS: atom_id res chain seq x y z
N MET A 1 39.95 40.41 -48.18
CA MET A 1 38.67 39.70 -48.34
C MET A 1 38.73 38.28 -47.78
N GLN A 2 39.22 38.06 -46.57
CA GLN A 2 39.29 36.68 -45.95
C GLN A 2 38.83 36.63 -44.50
N CYS A 3 38.22 37.68 -43.96
CA CYS A 3 37.79 37.73 -42.54
C CYS A 3 36.31 37.44 -42.31
N ASN A 4 35.48 37.27 -43.35
CA ASN A 4 34.02 37.12 -43.22
C ASN A 4 33.49 35.68 -43.30
N LYS A 5 34.34 34.69 -43.62
CA LYS A 5 33.93 33.28 -43.71
C LYS A 5 34.00 32.52 -42.36
N ALA A 6 34.89 32.94 -41.46
CA ALA A 6 35.04 32.28 -40.15
C ALA A 6 33.86 32.58 -39.19
N MET A 7 33.25 33.76 -39.30
CA MET A 7 32.15 34.19 -38.42
C MET A 7 30.79 33.60 -38.82
N MET A 8 30.67 33.08 -40.05
CA MET A 8 29.44 32.41 -40.53
C MET A 8 29.38 30.93 -40.12
N TRP A 9 30.55 30.29 -39.94
CA TRP A 9 30.63 28.90 -39.47
C TRP A 9 30.33 28.76 -37.96
N VAL A 10 30.69 29.73 -37.15
CA VAL A 10 30.41 29.74 -35.70
C VAL A 10 28.92 29.94 -35.43
N ARG A 11 28.19 30.69 -36.26
CA ARG A 11 26.73 30.86 -36.16
C ARG A 11 25.94 29.64 -36.64
N ALA A 12 26.45 28.93 -37.67
CA ALA A 12 25.82 27.70 -38.15
C ALA A 12 26.04 26.51 -37.19
N ALA A 13 27.21 26.41 -36.56
CA ALA A 13 27.49 25.36 -35.56
C ALA A 13 26.70 25.57 -34.23
N GLY A 14 26.48 26.83 -33.81
CA GLY A 14 25.67 27.14 -32.63
C GLY A 14 24.18 26.84 -32.81
N GLY A 15 23.68 26.99 -34.06
CA GLY A 15 22.26 26.71 -34.38
C GLY A 15 21.91 25.21 -34.49
N LEU A 16 22.87 24.35 -34.77
CA LEU A 16 22.67 22.88 -34.86
C LEU A 16 22.91 22.16 -33.53
N MET A 17 23.67 22.74 -32.60
CA MET A 17 23.89 22.15 -31.28
C MET A 17 22.70 22.35 -30.30
N LEU A 18 21.88 23.37 -30.52
CA LEU A 18 20.73 23.64 -29.62
C LEU A 18 19.62 22.56 -29.71
N PRO A 19 19.23 22.02 -30.88
CA PRO A 19 18.24 20.95 -30.95
C PRO A 19 18.77 19.56 -30.52
N LEU A 20 20.08 19.31 -30.56
CA LEU A 20 20.67 18.04 -30.05
C LEU A 20 20.74 17.99 -28.53
N LEU A 21 20.70 19.14 -27.84
CA LEU A 21 20.61 19.21 -26.36
C LEU A 21 19.19 18.99 -25.84
N LEU A 22 18.19 19.01 -26.71
CA LEU A 22 16.79 18.75 -26.37
C LEU A 22 16.39 17.26 -26.48
N ALA A 23 17.27 16.38 -26.93
CA ALA A 23 17.13 14.94 -26.73
C ALA A 23 17.38 14.65 -25.25
N SER A 24 16.36 14.90 -24.44
CA SER A 24 16.33 14.72 -23.01
C SER A 24 16.65 13.26 -22.64
N CYS A 25 17.91 12.99 -22.29
CA CYS A 25 18.34 11.68 -21.78
C CYS A 25 17.71 11.45 -20.41
N THR A 26 16.69 10.62 -20.32
CA THR A 26 16.21 10.11 -19.02
C THR A 26 17.25 9.16 -18.45
N THR A 27 17.71 9.46 -17.24
CA THR A 27 18.65 8.58 -16.52
C THR A 27 17.90 7.48 -15.79
N GLY A 28 18.47 6.27 -15.76
CA GLY A 28 17.90 5.15 -15.05
C GLY A 28 17.49 3.99 -15.96
N PRO A 29 17.10 2.86 -15.39
CA PRO A 29 16.51 1.76 -16.14
C PRO A 29 15.04 2.08 -16.45
N ASP A 30 14.56 1.58 -17.58
CA ASP A 30 13.13 1.50 -17.85
C ASP A 30 12.57 0.22 -17.22
N TYR A 31 11.33 0.30 -16.77
CA TYR A 31 10.70 -0.86 -16.17
C TYR A 31 10.40 -1.94 -17.21
N HIS A 32 10.78 -3.17 -16.89
CA HIS A 32 10.37 -4.36 -17.61
C HIS A 32 9.78 -5.35 -16.61
N ARG A 33 8.60 -5.88 -16.95
CA ARG A 33 7.95 -6.88 -16.10
C ARG A 33 8.87 -8.10 -15.92
N PRO A 34 9.17 -8.52 -14.69
CA PRO A 34 9.99 -9.71 -14.44
C PRO A 34 9.36 -10.96 -15.07
N ALA A 35 10.19 -11.80 -15.68
CA ALA A 35 9.72 -13.08 -16.20
C ALA A 35 9.31 -13.99 -15.03
N LEU A 36 8.12 -14.59 -15.14
CA LEU A 36 7.56 -15.50 -14.17
C LEU A 36 7.36 -16.87 -14.82
N ASN A 37 7.71 -17.93 -14.08
CA ASN A 37 7.35 -19.29 -14.49
C ASN A 37 5.87 -19.49 -14.20
N GLN A 38 5.04 -19.49 -15.23
CA GLN A 38 3.61 -19.71 -15.14
C GLN A 38 3.28 -21.16 -15.48
N PRO A 39 2.54 -21.89 -14.64
CA PRO A 39 2.03 -23.21 -14.99
C PRO A 39 1.02 -23.08 -16.14
N ALA A 40 0.99 -24.09 -17.02
CA ALA A 40 0.07 -24.10 -18.16
C ALA A 40 -1.41 -24.31 -17.75
N ALA A 41 -1.64 -24.97 -16.60
CA ALA A 41 -2.95 -25.24 -16.03
C ALA A 41 -2.85 -25.41 -14.52
N TYR A 42 -3.95 -25.24 -13.81
CA TYR A 42 -4.05 -25.61 -12.40
C TYR A 42 -4.08 -27.13 -12.25
N LYS A 43 -3.37 -27.66 -11.25
CA LYS A 43 -3.28 -29.09 -10.98
C LYS A 43 -4.64 -29.68 -10.57
N SER A 44 -5.39 -28.93 -9.78
CA SER A 44 -6.67 -29.35 -9.19
C SER A 44 -7.88 -29.02 -10.05
N ALA A 45 -7.70 -28.29 -11.19
CA ALA A 45 -8.83 -27.93 -12.06
C ALA A 45 -9.30 -29.11 -12.92
N THR A 46 -10.60 -29.31 -12.98
CA THR A 46 -11.23 -30.21 -13.95
C THR A 46 -11.20 -29.61 -15.37
N ALA A 47 -11.34 -30.45 -16.41
CA ALA A 47 -11.35 -29.99 -17.80
C ALA A 47 -12.49 -28.98 -18.11
N ASN A 48 -13.56 -28.99 -17.33
CA ASN A 48 -14.67 -28.04 -17.48
C ASN A 48 -14.36 -26.69 -16.80
N GLU A 49 -13.69 -26.67 -15.67
CA GLU A 49 -13.28 -25.48 -14.94
C GLU A 49 -12.15 -24.72 -15.65
N ALA A 50 -11.28 -25.45 -16.36
CA ALA A 50 -10.22 -24.88 -17.18
C ALA A 50 -10.74 -24.21 -18.47
N ARG A 51 -12.02 -24.41 -18.85
CA ARG A 51 -12.57 -23.81 -20.07
C ARG A 51 -12.93 -22.34 -19.84
N ARG A 52 -12.43 -21.50 -20.72
CA ARG A 52 -12.55 -20.03 -20.75
C ARG A 52 -13.97 -19.50 -21.02
N ASN A 53 -14.98 -20.35 -21.26
CA ASN A 53 -16.31 -20.00 -21.78
C ASN A 53 -17.39 -19.87 -20.69
N GLY A 54 -17.03 -19.66 -19.42
CA GLY A 54 -17.99 -19.25 -18.41
C GLY A 54 -18.30 -17.74 -18.52
N PRO A 55 -19.49 -17.27 -18.09
CA PRO A 55 -19.74 -15.85 -17.93
C PRO A 55 -18.65 -15.31 -16.98
N GLY A 56 -17.90 -14.28 -17.43
CA GLY A 56 -16.89 -13.63 -16.61
C GLY A 56 -17.47 -13.27 -15.23
N LEU A 57 -16.73 -13.51 -14.18
CA LEU A 57 -17.12 -13.06 -12.84
C LEU A 57 -17.25 -11.54 -12.90
N GLY A 58 -18.47 -11.02 -12.89
CA GLY A 58 -18.72 -9.58 -12.85
C GLY A 58 -18.42 -9.01 -11.45
N GLN A 59 -18.26 -7.71 -11.36
CA GLN A 59 -18.01 -7.02 -10.07
C GLN A 59 -19.09 -7.25 -9.00
N GLY A 60 -20.26 -7.77 -9.39
CA GLY A 60 -21.38 -8.14 -8.50
C GLY A 60 -21.49 -9.66 -8.25
N TRP A 61 -20.38 -10.37 -8.10
CA TRP A 61 -20.29 -11.83 -8.00
C TRP A 61 -21.17 -12.44 -6.88
N TRP A 62 -21.43 -11.71 -5.77
CA TRP A 62 -22.30 -12.19 -4.68
C TRP A 62 -23.74 -12.44 -5.13
N ARG A 63 -24.20 -11.81 -6.21
CA ARG A 63 -25.52 -12.02 -6.79
C ARG A 63 -25.69 -13.42 -7.39
N LEU A 64 -24.59 -14.11 -7.70
CA LEU A 64 -24.61 -15.49 -8.18
C LEU A 64 -25.21 -16.46 -7.17
N PHE A 65 -25.15 -16.14 -5.88
CA PHE A 65 -25.73 -16.94 -4.82
C PHE A 65 -27.28 -16.82 -4.74
N ASN A 66 -27.88 -15.93 -5.50
CA ASN A 66 -29.33 -15.69 -5.56
C ASN A 66 -29.97 -15.44 -4.18
N ASP A 67 -29.24 -14.84 -3.26
CA ASP A 67 -29.71 -14.47 -1.92
C ASP A 67 -29.94 -12.96 -1.85
N PRO A 68 -31.24 -12.52 -1.78
CA PRO A 68 -31.55 -11.09 -1.77
C PRO A 68 -31.05 -10.37 -0.51
N GLU A 69 -30.97 -11.08 0.62
CA GLU A 69 -30.48 -10.51 1.87
C GLU A 69 -28.97 -10.29 1.82
N LEU A 70 -28.20 -11.26 1.31
CA LEU A 70 -26.77 -11.09 1.05
C LEU A 70 -26.51 -9.93 0.07
N ASN A 71 -27.36 -9.80 -0.97
CA ASN A 71 -27.25 -8.71 -1.93
C ASN A 71 -27.43 -7.34 -1.27
N ALA A 72 -28.46 -7.20 -0.42
CA ALA A 72 -28.72 -5.95 0.29
C ALA A 72 -27.58 -5.59 1.25
N LEU A 73 -27.08 -6.58 2.00
CA LEU A 73 -25.94 -6.38 2.92
C LEU A 73 -24.66 -6.00 2.16
N ALA A 74 -24.40 -6.61 1.00
CA ALA A 74 -23.24 -6.28 0.18
C ALA A 74 -23.30 -4.86 -0.40
N ASP A 75 -24.47 -4.44 -0.86
CA ASP A 75 -24.70 -3.09 -1.37
C ASP A 75 -24.56 -2.04 -0.24
N GLU A 76 -25.05 -2.34 0.97
CA GLU A 76 -24.89 -1.49 2.15
C GLU A 76 -23.43 -1.41 2.61
N ALA A 77 -22.72 -2.54 2.68
CA ALA A 77 -21.33 -2.58 3.10
C ALA A 77 -20.44 -1.70 2.20
N GLN A 78 -20.66 -1.73 0.88
CA GLN A 78 -19.92 -0.90 -0.06
C GLN A 78 -20.11 0.61 0.16
N GLN A 79 -21.25 1.02 0.71
CA GLN A 79 -21.55 2.45 0.95
C GLN A 79 -21.13 2.92 2.33
N ALA A 80 -21.28 2.05 3.35
CA ALA A 80 -21.18 2.45 4.74
C ALA A 80 -19.86 2.05 5.42
N ASN A 81 -19.14 1.04 4.91
CA ASN A 81 -17.94 0.51 5.55
C ASN A 81 -16.85 1.59 5.74
N GLN A 82 -16.26 1.63 6.94
CA GLN A 82 -15.28 2.65 7.30
C GLN A 82 -13.89 2.36 6.74
N ASP A 83 -13.50 1.09 6.60
CA ASP A 83 -12.22 0.71 6.01
C ASP A 83 -12.17 1.05 4.52
N LEU A 84 -13.30 0.87 3.82
CA LEU A 84 -13.43 1.28 2.43
C LEU A 84 -13.33 2.80 2.27
N LYS A 85 -13.96 3.58 3.16
CA LYS A 85 -13.84 5.05 3.19
C LYS A 85 -12.40 5.48 3.49
N ALA A 86 -11.71 4.80 4.41
CA ALA A 86 -10.30 5.06 4.69
C ALA A 86 -9.41 4.75 3.48
N ALA A 87 -9.68 3.67 2.73
CA ALA A 87 -8.97 3.35 1.50
C ALA A 87 -9.22 4.41 0.40
N MET A 88 -10.46 4.89 0.22
CA MET A 88 -10.76 6.01 -0.69
C MET A 88 -10.00 7.29 -0.30
N ALA A 89 -9.88 7.59 0.99
CA ALA A 89 -9.11 8.73 1.47
C ALA A 89 -7.61 8.57 1.19
N ARG A 90 -7.06 7.35 1.31
CA ARG A 90 -5.67 7.04 0.92
C ARG A 90 -5.42 7.26 -0.58
N VAL A 91 -6.36 6.87 -1.44
CA VAL A 91 -6.31 7.16 -2.89
C VAL A 91 -6.28 8.67 -3.14
N ALA A 92 -7.16 9.44 -2.46
CA ALA A 92 -7.17 10.89 -2.60
C ALA A 92 -5.85 11.54 -2.12
N GLN A 93 -5.28 11.05 -1.02
CA GLN A 93 -3.99 11.49 -0.49
C GLN A 93 -2.84 11.17 -1.47
N SER A 94 -2.80 9.97 -2.03
CA SER A 94 -1.78 9.56 -2.99
C SER A 94 -1.88 10.35 -4.30
N ARG A 95 -3.11 10.64 -4.76
CA ARG A 95 -3.37 11.54 -5.90
C ARG A 95 -2.83 12.94 -5.66
N ALA A 96 -3.11 13.52 -4.49
CA ALA A 96 -2.61 14.84 -4.12
C ALA A 96 -1.08 14.86 -4.02
N SER A 97 -0.46 13.78 -3.52
CA SER A 97 0.99 13.61 -3.50
C SER A 97 1.58 13.61 -4.91
N ALA A 98 1.00 12.85 -5.84
CA ALA A 98 1.43 12.84 -7.24
C ALA A 98 1.28 14.23 -7.90
N GLN A 99 0.19 14.96 -7.60
CA GLN A 99 0.00 16.34 -8.07
C GLN A 99 1.05 17.28 -7.48
N SER A 100 1.41 17.12 -6.21
CA SER A 100 2.48 17.90 -5.56
C SER A 100 3.83 17.66 -6.24
N VAL A 101 4.17 16.41 -6.56
CA VAL A 101 5.40 16.11 -7.32
C VAL A 101 5.33 16.69 -8.73
N LYS A 102 4.17 16.63 -9.40
CA LYS A 102 3.95 17.24 -10.72
C LYS A 102 4.19 18.74 -10.71
N SER A 103 3.93 19.44 -9.60
CA SER A 103 4.19 20.87 -9.51
C SER A 103 5.67 21.24 -9.65
N SER A 104 6.59 20.30 -9.41
CA SER A 104 8.03 20.50 -9.61
C SER A 104 8.44 20.71 -11.08
N PHE A 105 7.54 20.44 -12.05
CA PHE A 105 7.76 20.80 -13.45
C PHE A 105 7.58 22.31 -13.72
N PHE A 106 7.05 23.05 -12.77
CA PHE A 106 6.79 24.47 -12.91
C PHE A 106 7.68 25.30 -11.98
N PRO A 107 7.96 26.56 -12.32
CA PRO A 107 8.71 27.44 -11.45
C PRO A 107 7.92 27.73 -10.15
N ILE A 108 8.66 27.84 -9.05
CA ILE A 108 8.14 28.28 -7.76
C ILE A 108 8.41 29.79 -7.65
N VAL A 109 7.39 30.55 -7.29
CA VAL A 109 7.51 31.97 -6.99
C VAL A 109 7.12 32.18 -5.54
N THR A 110 8.02 32.77 -4.76
CA THR A 110 7.78 33.11 -3.35
C THR A 110 7.88 34.62 -3.15
N LEU A 111 7.20 35.12 -2.11
CA LEU A 111 7.31 36.48 -1.63
C LEU A 111 7.76 36.44 -0.17
N ASP A 112 9.01 36.84 0.08
CA ASP A 112 9.64 36.71 1.39
C ASP A 112 10.04 38.08 1.96
N PRO A 113 9.07 38.92 2.40
CA PRO A 113 9.39 40.24 2.97
C PRO A 113 10.21 40.08 4.25
N SER A 114 11.29 40.83 4.35
CA SER A 114 12.14 40.82 5.51
C SER A 114 12.63 42.19 5.94
N ALA A 115 12.81 42.36 7.24
CA ALA A 115 13.39 43.54 7.84
C ALA A 115 14.56 43.11 8.73
N THR A 116 15.76 43.53 8.38
CA THR A 116 16.99 43.21 9.13
C THR A 116 17.67 44.48 9.61
N ARG A 117 18.09 44.47 10.86
CA ARG A 117 18.99 45.48 11.42
C ARG A 117 20.27 44.81 11.82
N SER A 118 21.36 45.17 11.14
CA SER A 118 22.67 44.64 11.34
C SER A 118 23.64 45.71 11.83
N ARG A 119 24.56 45.32 12.71
CA ARG A 119 25.66 46.18 13.16
C ARG A 119 26.97 45.51 12.79
N THR A 120 27.72 46.17 11.92
CA THR A 120 29.09 45.76 11.61
C THR A 120 30.04 46.48 12.53
N PRO A 121 30.89 45.74 13.29
CA PRO A 121 31.89 46.39 14.15
C PRO A 121 32.90 47.20 13.33
N GLY A 122 33.37 48.29 13.88
CA GLY A 122 34.40 49.10 13.24
C GLY A 122 35.74 48.31 13.18
N THR A 123 36.40 48.40 12.05
CA THR A 123 37.74 47.81 11.85
C THR A 123 38.72 48.93 11.48
N THR A 124 39.94 48.84 12.02
CA THR A 124 41.06 49.69 11.59
C THR A 124 41.70 49.06 10.35
N THR A 125 41.50 49.70 9.19
CA THR A 125 42.20 49.31 7.97
C THR A 125 43.47 50.13 7.84
N SER A 126 44.64 49.52 7.92
CA SER A 126 45.88 50.14 7.47
C SER A 126 45.87 50.11 5.93
N SER A 127 46.07 51.26 5.33
CA SER A 127 46.06 51.45 3.90
C SER A 127 47.25 50.77 3.22
N ASN A 128 47.11 49.49 2.88
CA ASN A 128 47.90 48.81 1.86
C ASN A 128 46.94 48.01 0.96
N SER A 129 46.31 48.70 0.05
CA SER A 129 45.17 48.20 -0.71
C SER A 129 45.52 47.36 -1.94
N ALA A 130 46.61 46.66 -1.99
CA ALA A 130 46.93 45.73 -3.08
C ALA A 130 47.52 44.39 -2.66
N SER A 131 47.82 44.20 -1.37
CA SER A 131 48.43 42.93 -0.88
C SER A 131 47.54 42.13 0.08
N ASN A 132 46.33 42.61 0.43
CA ASN A 132 45.51 41.98 1.45
C ASN A 132 44.66 40.79 0.95
N GLU A 133 44.28 40.72 -0.32
CA GLU A 133 43.58 39.53 -0.83
C GLU A 133 44.53 38.32 -0.92
N LEU A 134 45.84 38.57 -1.17
CA LEU A 134 46.87 37.49 -1.15
C LEU A 134 47.25 37.10 0.29
N SER A 135 47.18 38.02 1.27
CA SER A 135 47.52 37.74 2.67
C SER A 135 46.40 36.99 3.40
N GLU A 136 45.11 37.23 3.09
CA GLU A 136 44.02 36.43 3.64
C GLU A 136 44.04 35.01 3.10
N ALA A 137 44.29 34.81 1.80
CA ALA A 137 44.49 33.49 1.24
C ALA A 137 45.68 32.76 1.85
N SER A 138 46.83 33.47 2.08
CA SER A 138 47.99 32.86 2.71
C SER A 138 47.78 32.62 4.21
N SER A 139 46.99 33.41 4.95
CA SER A 139 46.65 33.16 6.35
C SER A 139 45.77 31.94 6.54
N VAL A 140 44.79 31.73 5.61
CA VAL A 140 43.94 30.52 5.61
C VAL A 140 44.78 29.28 5.24
N ILE A 141 45.76 29.39 4.32
CA ILE A 141 46.68 28.29 3.97
C ILE A 141 47.62 28.00 5.15
N ASN A 142 48.12 29.02 5.85
CA ASN A 142 48.97 28.83 7.02
C ASN A 142 48.19 28.26 8.25
N GLN A 143 46.95 28.65 8.44
CA GLN A 143 46.08 28.00 9.46
C GLN A 143 45.77 26.55 9.10
N ALA A 144 45.47 26.23 7.87
CA ALA A 144 45.32 24.86 7.39
C ALA A 144 46.61 24.03 7.58
N SER A 145 47.76 24.63 7.32
CA SER A 145 49.07 23.98 7.47
C SER A 145 49.42 23.75 8.97
N SER A 146 49.04 24.68 9.88
CA SER A 146 49.25 24.52 11.30
C SER A 146 48.33 23.45 11.92
N VAL A 147 47.11 23.33 11.43
CA VAL A 147 46.17 22.25 11.82
C VAL A 147 46.69 20.89 11.32
N LEU A 148 47.20 20.82 10.10
CA LEU A 148 47.84 19.62 9.55
C LEU A 148 49.13 19.26 10.30
N GLY A 149 49.91 20.24 10.76
CA GLY A 149 51.08 20.05 11.63
C GLY A 149 50.71 19.50 13.01
N GLN A 150 49.63 20.00 13.62
CA GLN A 150 49.12 19.50 14.90
C GLN A 150 48.55 18.08 14.80
N VAL A 151 47.91 17.73 13.70
CA VAL A 151 47.42 16.36 13.44
C VAL A 151 48.60 15.40 13.22
N ASN A 152 49.70 15.84 12.59
CA ASN A 152 50.88 15.02 12.38
C ASN A 152 51.69 14.81 13.66
N THR A 153 51.70 15.79 14.61
CA THR A 153 52.33 15.65 15.95
C THR A 153 51.50 14.76 16.90
N LEU A 154 50.20 14.64 16.70
CA LEU A 154 49.35 13.70 17.43
C LEU A 154 49.49 12.24 16.91
N ILE A 155 49.98 12.05 15.68
CA ILE A 155 50.24 10.72 15.11
C ILE A 155 51.64 10.19 15.45
N GLN A 156 52.60 11.08 15.74
CA GLN A 156 53.94 10.71 16.16
C GLN A 156 54.14 11.15 17.59
N GLY A 157 53.89 10.26 18.54
CA GLY A 157 54.03 10.50 19.96
C GLY A 157 55.44 10.90 20.40
N GLY A 158 55.49 11.96 21.17
CA GLY A 158 56.45 12.10 22.24
C GLY A 158 57.65 13.00 22.02
N ALA A 159 57.77 13.93 22.93
CA ALA A 159 58.95 14.54 23.54
C ALA A 159 59.16 16.03 23.28
N ALA A 160 59.19 16.69 24.42
CA ALA A 160 59.37 18.09 24.66
C ALA A 160 60.74 18.67 24.27
N SER A 161 60.78 19.96 23.92
CA SER A 161 61.70 20.93 24.51
C SER A 161 61.41 22.36 24.06
N SER A 162 61.34 23.25 25.01
CA SER A 162 61.30 24.73 24.93
C SER A 162 62.72 25.28 24.74
N PRO A 163 62.91 26.59 24.80
CA PRO A 163 62.56 27.74 23.97
C PRO A 163 63.81 28.53 23.54
N SER A 164 63.72 29.45 22.62
CA SER A 164 64.71 30.54 22.60
C SER A 164 64.06 31.85 22.10
N THR A 165 64.23 32.80 23.00
CA THR A 165 64.08 34.24 22.88
C THR A 165 65.02 34.89 21.87
N GLY A 166 64.58 36.02 21.33
CA GLY A 166 65.42 37.06 20.70
C GLY A 166 64.83 37.56 19.40
N GLY A 167 64.48 38.77 19.30
CA GLY A 167 65.05 40.01 19.37
C GLY A 167 64.26 41.05 18.65
N SER A 168 63.99 42.11 19.30
CA SER A 168 63.39 43.35 18.86
C SER A 168 63.99 43.98 17.62
N SER A 169 63.16 44.53 16.75
CA SER A 169 63.44 45.75 16.02
C SER A 169 62.15 46.55 15.84
N GLN A 170 62.05 47.63 16.61
CA GLN A 170 61.07 48.68 16.44
C GLN A 170 61.42 49.46 15.16
N ASN A 171 60.50 49.49 14.21
CA ASN A 171 60.39 50.62 13.29
C ASN A 171 58.93 51.11 13.38
N ALA A 172 58.76 52.18 14.15
CA ALA A 172 57.52 52.95 14.19
C ALA A 172 57.38 53.75 12.89
N ALA A 173 56.68 53.16 11.93
CA ALA A 173 56.06 53.97 10.85
C ALA A 173 54.66 54.32 11.29
N SER A 174 54.45 55.63 11.54
CA SER A 174 53.11 56.20 11.83
C SER A 174 52.15 55.93 10.67
N ALA A 175 51.48 54.82 10.74
CA ALA A 175 50.35 54.57 9.83
C ALA A 175 49.13 55.34 10.39
N THR A 176 48.74 56.40 9.71
CA THR A 176 47.45 57.05 9.90
C THR A 176 46.34 56.06 9.46
N GLY A 177 45.99 55.20 10.38
CA GLY A 177 44.91 54.26 10.16
C GLY A 177 43.56 55.01 10.16
N THR A 178 42.87 55.02 9.03
CA THR A 178 41.50 55.50 8.97
C THR A 178 40.63 54.45 9.66
N SER A 179 40.15 54.78 10.86
CA SER A 179 39.21 53.94 11.59
C SER A 179 37.84 54.02 10.90
N ILE A 180 37.35 52.89 10.37
CA ILE A 180 35.98 52.81 9.93
C ILE A 180 35.11 52.63 11.17
N PRO A 181 34.19 53.59 11.46
CA PRO A 181 33.36 53.47 12.65
C PRO A 181 32.38 52.31 12.49
N ALA A 182 31.97 51.71 13.63
CA ALA A 182 30.90 50.72 13.61
C ALA A 182 29.64 51.27 12.95
N THR A 183 29.16 50.57 11.94
CA THR A 183 28.00 51.02 11.17
C THR A 183 26.79 50.11 11.49
N THR A 184 25.68 50.75 11.82
CA THR A 184 24.39 50.05 11.95
C THR A 184 23.57 50.35 10.71
N SER A 185 23.17 49.29 10.01
CA SER A 185 22.35 49.37 8.82
C SER A 185 21.01 48.67 9.03
N ASN A 186 19.95 49.31 8.55
CA ASN A 186 18.66 48.68 8.43
C ASN A 186 18.49 48.25 6.96
N ARG A 187 17.87 47.12 6.73
CA ARG A 187 17.52 46.65 5.40
C ARG A 187 16.09 46.17 5.43
N PHE A 188 15.25 46.78 4.66
CA PHE A 188 13.87 46.36 4.38
C PHE A 188 13.83 45.88 2.95
N GLN A 189 13.34 44.64 2.73
CA GLN A 189 13.26 44.09 1.39
C GLN A 189 11.95 43.31 1.20
N ILE A 190 11.41 43.41 0.00
CA ILE A 190 10.19 42.71 -0.44
C ILE A 190 10.54 42.05 -1.79
N PRO A 191 11.25 40.90 -1.77
CA PRO A 191 11.62 40.20 -2.99
C PRO A 191 10.51 39.26 -3.43
N PHE A 192 10.29 39.14 -4.74
CA PHE A 192 9.67 38.01 -5.41
C PHE A 192 10.78 37.12 -5.93
N ASP A 193 10.92 35.94 -5.34
CA ASP A 193 11.97 34.98 -5.71
C ASP A 193 11.38 33.90 -6.59
N LEU A 194 11.98 33.68 -7.76
CA LEU A 194 11.65 32.65 -8.72
C LEU A 194 12.74 31.59 -8.68
N SER A 195 12.33 30.33 -8.55
CA SER A 195 13.23 29.18 -8.64
C SER A 195 12.61 28.11 -9.54
N TYR A 196 13.37 27.68 -10.55
CA TYR A 196 12.97 26.66 -11.49
C TYR A 196 14.15 25.70 -11.78
N GLU A 197 13.93 24.41 -11.52
CA GLU A 197 14.92 23.37 -11.87
C GLU A 197 14.64 22.84 -13.28
N ILE A 198 15.63 22.96 -14.16
CA ILE A 198 15.53 22.44 -15.53
C ILE A 198 15.86 20.95 -15.50
N ASP A 199 14.88 20.12 -15.83
CA ASP A 199 15.01 18.65 -15.75
C ASP A 199 15.73 18.07 -16.98
N ILE A 200 17.06 18.30 -17.06
CA ILE A 200 17.90 17.80 -18.16
C ILE A 200 18.06 16.28 -18.07
N TRP A 201 18.27 15.76 -16.86
CA TRP A 201 18.61 14.36 -16.60
C TRP A 201 17.41 13.48 -16.25
N GLY A 202 16.21 14.05 -16.22
CA GLY A 202 14.98 13.32 -15.94
C GLY A 202 14.71 13.04 -14.46
N ARG A 203 15.36 13.74 -13.53
CA ARG A 203 15.15 13.57 -12.10
C ARG A 203 13.70 13.84 -11.70
N ILE A 204 13.14 14.96 -12.16
CA ILE A 204 11.76 15.33 -11.87
C ILE A 204 10.79 14.40 -12.57
N ARG A 205 11.06 14.03 -13.83
CA ARG A 205 10.25 13.06 -14.59
C ARG A 205 10.21 11.71 -13.89
N ARG A 206 11.34 11.15 -13.47
CA ARG A 206 11.40 9.87 -12.73
C ARG A 206 10.74 9.97 -11.35
N SER A 207 10.83 11.11 -10.66
CA SER A 207 10.12 11.33 -9.40
C SER A 207 8.61 11.37 -9.61
N TYR A 208 8.13 12.00 -10.70
CA TYR A 208 6.72 12.00 -11.04
C TYR A 208 6.23 10.61 -11.48
N GLU A 209 7.01 9.86 -12.25
CA GLU A 209 6.74 8.48 -12.62
C GLU A 209 6.57 7.58 -11.38
N SER A 210 7.48 7.70 -10.41
CA SER A 210 7.36 6.99 -9.12
C SER A 210 6.07 7.36 -8.38
N ALA A 211 5.79 8.66 -8.25
CA ALA A 211 4.58 9.14 -7.57
C ALA A 211 3.29 8.73 -8.29
N GLN A 212 3.30 8.69 -9.62
CA GLN A 212 2.17 8.24 -10.43
C GLN A 212 1.94 6.73 -10.26
N ALA A 213 3.00 5.94 -10.23
CA ALA A 213 2.91 4.50 -9.98
C ALA A 213 2.41 4.21 -8.54
N GLN A 214 2.85 4.97 -7.54
CA GLN A 214 2.33 4.87 -6.17
C GLN A 214 0.84 5.26 -6.08
N PHE A 215 0.41 6.29 -6.82
CA PHE A 215 -1.02 6.61 -6.92
C PHE A 215 -1.80 5.44 -7.53
N GLN A 216 -1.30 4.83 -8.60
CA GLN A 216 -1.95 3.69 -9.24
C GLN A 216 -1.98 2.46 -8.31
N ALA A 217 -0.90 2.21 -7.55
CA ALA A 217 -0.88 1.18 -6.53
C ALA A 217 -1.98 1.39 -5.46
N SER A 218 -2.20 2.64 -5.04
CA SER A 218 -3.26 2.95 -4.07
C SER A 218 -4.68 2.74 -4.62
N VAL A 219 -4.89 2.89 -5.92
CA VAL A 219 -6.16 2.56 -6.58
C VAL A 219 -6.40 1.05 -6.56
N TYR A 220 -5.35 0.25 -6.80
CA TYR A 220 -5.45 -1.20 -6.72
C TYR A 220 -5.61 -1.70 -5.28
N ASP A 221 -4.96 -1.07 -4.28
CA ASP A 221 -5.20 -1.34 -2.84
C ASP A 221 -6.68 -1.13 -2.47
N LEU A 222 -7.32 -0.07 -2.98
CA LEU A 222 -8.75 0.16 -2.77
C LEU A 222 -9.59 -1.02 -3.27
N GLU A 223 -9.26 -1.59 -4.44
CA GLU A 223 -9.95 -2.76 -4.96
C GLU A 223 -9.69 -4.03 -4.13
N VAL A 224 -8.47 -4.20 -3.61
CA VAL A 224 -8.14 -5.29 -2.67
C VAL A 224 -8.98 -5.18 -1.40
N VAL A 225 -9.10 -3.98 -0.83
CA VAL A 225 -9.93 -3.71 0.36
C VAL A 225 -11.40 -4.02 0.05
N ARG A 226 -11.92 -3.58 -1.11
CA ARG A 226 -13.31 -3.84 -1.53
C ARG A 226 -13.60 -5.33 -1.67
N GLN A 227 -12.73 -6.08 -2.35
CA GLN A 227 -12.89 -7.52 -2.52
C GLN A 227 -12.81 -8.26 -1.19
N THR A 228 -11.89 -7.85 -0.32
CA THR A 228 -11.75 -8.45 1.01
C THR A 228 -12.99 -8.20 1.86
N LEU A 229 -13.51 -6.98 1.88
CA LEU A 229 -14.75 -6.62 2.55
C LEU A 229 -15.92 -7.52 2.12
N LEU A 230 -16.13 -7.65 0.81
CA LEU A 230 -17.25 -8.43 0.27
C LEU A 230 -17.09 -9.94 0.51
N ALA A 231 -15.85 -10.44 0.41
CA ALA A 231 -15.58 -11.85 0.73
C ALA A 231 -15.75 -12.16 2.21
N ASP A 232 -15.30 -11.29 3.10
CA ASP A 232 -15.47 -11.46 4.54
C ASP A 232 -16.93 -11.33 4.96
N LEU A 233 -17.69 -10.41 4.33
CA LEU A 233 -19.12 -10.31 4.53
C LEU A 233 -19.85 -11.59 4.13
N ALA A 234 -19.61 -12.09 2.91
CA ALA A 234 -20.25 -13.30 2.41
C ALA A 234 -19.88 -14.53 3.26
N ARG A 235 -18.60 -14.64 3.66
CA ARG A 235 -18.13 -15.72 4.56
C ARG A 235 -18.83 -15.67 5.91
N ASN A 236 -18.89 -14.51 6.56
CA ASN A 236 -19.56 -14.36 7.86
C ASN A 236 -21.06 -14.60 7.73
N TYR A 237 -21.68 -14.17 6.64
CA TYR A 237 -23.08 -14.43 6.35
C TYR A 237 -23.38 -15.92 6.22
N PHE A 238 -22.63 -16.68 5.40
CA PHE A 238 -22.85 -18.12 5.26
C PHE A 238 -22.55 -18.87 6.57
N ASN A 239 -21.54 -18.49 7.32
CA ASN A 239 -21.27 -19.05 8.64
C ASN A 239 -22.46 -18.80 9.59
N LEU A 240 -23.04 -17.60 9.60
CA LEU A 240 -24.19 -17.27 10.42
C LEU A 240 -25.40 -18.12 10.02
N ARG A 241 -25.68 -18.26 8.72
CA ARG A 241 -26.77 -19.09 8.23
C ARG A 241 -26.57 -20.58 8.54
N SER A 242 -25.31 -21.04 8.55
CA SER A 242 -24.98 -22.40 9.02
C SER A 242 -25.30 -22.57 10.50
N PHE A 243 -25.00 -21.58 11.35
CA PHE A 243 -25.38 -21.66 12.76
C PHE A 243 -26.89 -21.59 12.95
N ASP A 244 -27.62 -20.86 12.13
CA ASP A 244 -29.09 -20.91 12.11
C ASP A 244 -29.60 -22.34 11.84
N THR A 245 -29.00 -23.03 10.85
CA THR A 245 -29.32 -24.44 10.52
C THR A 245 -28.98 -25.38 11.68
N GLN A 246 -27.78 -25.25 12.25
CA GLN A 246 -27.36 -26.08 13.39
C GLN A 246 -28.25 -25.85 14.61
N TYR A 247 -28.63 -24.60 14.87
CA TYR A 247 -29.55 -24.29 15.96
C TYR A 247 -30.95 -24.89 15.73
N GLU A 248 -31.46 -24.88 14.50
CA GLU A 248 -32.76 -25.53 14.18
C GLU A 248 -32.71 -27.03 14.41
N ILE A 249 -31.60 -27.71 13.99
CA ILE A 249 -31.38 -29.14 14.27
C ILE A 249 -31.39 -29.40 15.78
N LEU A 250 -30.62 -28.59 16.54
CA LEU A 250 -30.55 -28.75 18.00
C LEU A 250 -31.88 -28.46 18.68
N ALA A 251 -32.58 -27.40 18.26
CA ALA A 251 -33.88 -27.02 18.83
C ALA A 251 -34.93 -28.12 18.63
N ARG A 252 -34.97 -28.75 17.43
CA ARG A 252 -35.84 -29.89 17.16
C ARG A 252 -35.50 -31.08 18.07
N ASN A 253 -34.23 -31.39 18.27
CA ASN A 253 -33.79 -32.47 19.15
C ASN A 253 -34.05 -32.14 20.64
N LEU A 254 -33.96 -30.88 21.07
CA LEU A 254 -34.28 -30.48 22.45
C LEU A 254 -35.70 -30.79 22.79
N VAL A 255 -36.67 -30.54 21.92
CA VAL A 255 -38.09 -30.87 22.14
C VAL A 255 -38.26 -32.38 22.36
N LEU A 256 -37.61 -33.20 21.50
CA LEU A 256 -37.64 -34.66 21.62
C LEU A 256 -37.00 -35.15 22.92
N TYR A 257 -35.92 -34.56 23.34
CA TYR A 257 -35.23 -34.94 24.59
C TYR A 257 -35.99 -34.48 25.85
N GLU A 258 -36.71 -33.35 25.81
CA GLU A 258 -37.60 -32.92 26.88
C GLU A 258 -38.75 -33.90 27.06
N GLU A 259 -39.42 -34.30 25.96
CA GLU A 259 -40.45 -35.33 25.99
C GLU A 259 -39.90 -36.69 26.50
N GLN A 260 -38.70 -37.03 26.12
CA GLN A 260 -38.03 -38.26 26.54
C GLN A 260 -37.73 -38.29 28.04
N VAL A 261 -37.23 -37.16 28.60
CA VAL A 261 -36.98 -37.05 30.06
C VAL A 261 -38.28 -37.16 30.82
N GLU A 262 -39.37 -36.52 30.34
CA GLU A 262 -40.67 -36.64 30.97
C GLU A 262 -41.20 -38.07 30.98
N LEU A 263 -41.18 -38.74 29.81
CA LEU A 263 -41.61 -40.16 29.69
C LEU A 263 -40.79 -41.10 30.58
N THR A 264 -39.46 -41.00 30.53
CA THR A 264 -38.57 -41.81 31.35
C THR A 264 -38.76 -41.56 32.83
N GLY A 265 -39.06 -40.31 33.22
CA GLY A 265 -39.41 -39.93 34.60
C GLY A 265 -40.70 -40.58 35.08
N ILE A 266 -41.72 -40.68 34.22
CA ILE A 266 -43.00 -41.38 34.53
C ILE A 266 -42.72 -42.88 34.69
N GLN A 267 -41.96 -43.51 33.78
CA GLN A 267 -41.60 -44.91 33.81
C GLN A 267 -40.76 -45.27 35.05
N TYR A 268 -39.83 -44.40 35.47
CA TYR A 268 -39.06 -44.57 36.71
C TYR A 268 -39.95 -44.57 37.95
N LYS A 269 -40.86 -43.60 38.06
CA LYS A 269 -41.82 -43.50 39.17
C LYS A 269 -42.73 -44.74 39.23
N ALA A 270 -43.05 -45.34 38.08
CA ALA A 270 -43.81 -46.58 37.98
C ALA A 270 -42.98 -47.83 38.25
N GLY A 271 -41.68 -47.70 38.47
CA GLY A 271 -40.77 -48.85 38.69
C GLY A 271 -40.45 -49.67 37.43
N LEU A 272 -40.73 -49.11 36.24
CA LEU A 272 -40.55 -49.79 34.96
C LEU A 272 -39.11 -49.70 34.40
N VAL A 273 -38.36 -48.65 34.79
CA VAL A 273 -36.98 -48.43 34.37
C VAL A 273 -36.11 -48.04 35.57
N ASN A 274 -34.78 -48.18 35.40
CA ASN A 274 -33.81 -47.79 36.43
C ASN A 274 -33.56 -46.28 36.42
N GLU A 275 -33.12 -45.73 37.56
CA GLU A 275 -32.70 -44.35 37.70
C GLU A 275 -31.61 -43.96 36.70
N THR A 276 -30.72 -44.88 36.31
CA THR A 276 -29.69 -44.71 35.31
C THR A 276 -30.26 -44.22 33.97
N ASN A 277 -31.40 -44.77 33.54
CA ASN A 277 -32.03 -44.38 32.27
C ASN A 277 -32.56 -42.93 32.34
N LEU A 278 -33.12 -42.53 33.47
CA LEU A 278 -33.57 -41.14 33.69
C LEU A 278 -32.37 -40.15 33.67
N LEU A 279 -31.30 -40.51 34.39
CA LEU A 279 -30.09 -39.70 34.42
C LEU A 279 -29.41 -39.61 33.03
N GLN A 280 -29.42 -40.65 32.23
CA GLN A 280 -28.94 -40.62 30.85
C GLN A 280 -29.76 -39.67 29.97
N ALA A 281 -31.06 -39.74 30.04
CA ALA A 281 -31.96 -38.81 29.33
C ALA A 281 -31.71 -37.36 29.75
N GLN A 282 -31.53 -37.09 31.05
CA GLN A 282 -31.20 -35.78 31.57
C GLN A 282 -29.83 -35.28 31.06
N VAL A 283 -28.79 -36.14 31.07
CA VAL A 283 -27.47 -35.78 30.54
C VAL A 283 -27.57 -35.40 29.06
N GLN A 284 -28.33 -36.18 28.27
CA GLN A 284 -28.51 -35.90 26.84
C GLN A 284 -29.20 -34.55 26.60
N LEU A 285 -30.30 -34.25 27.35
CA LEU A 285 -31.00 -33.00 27.29
C LEU A 285 -30.08 -31.81 27.64
N GLU A 286 -29.40 -31.87 28.80
CA GLU A 286 -28.63 -30.75 29.31
C GLU A 286 -27.36 -30.52 28.46
N SER A 287 -26.73 -31.58 27.96
CA SER A 287 -25.59 -31.44 27.04
C SER A 287 -25.99 -30.81 25.71
N THR A 288 -27.15 -31.18 25.15
CA THR A 288 -27.67 -30.58 23.91
C THR A 288 -28.11 -29.13 24.14
N ARG A 289 -28.68 -28.79 25.32
CA ARG A 289 -29.01 -27.42 25.71
C ARG A 289 -27.75 -26.54 25.79
N ALA A 290 -26.66 -27.07 26.35
CA ALA A 290 -25.38 -26.39 26.40
C ALA A 290 -24.81 -26.15 24.98
N GLN A 291 -24.89 -27.14 24.06
CA GLN A 291 -24.49 -26.99 22.68
C GLN A 291 -25.32 -25.92 21.95
N ALA A 292 -26.67 -25.91 22.14
CA ALA A 292 -27.52 -24.91 21.52
C ALA A 292 -27.19 -23.50 21.99
N ALA A 293 -26.88 -23.31 23.29
CA ALA A 293 -26.44 -22.04 23.83
C ALA A 293 -25.11 -21.57 23.23
N ASP A 294 -24.14 -22.49 22.99
CA ASP A 294 -22.88 -22.16 22.37
C ASP A 294 -23.03 -21.79 20.90
N ILE A 295 -23.88 -22.47 20.14
CA ILE A 295 -24.22 -22.11 18.75
C ILE A 295 -24.85 -20.71 18.70
N GLN A 296 -25.76 -20.38 19.60
CA GLN A 296 -26.36 -19.04 19.69
C GLN A 296 -25.28 -17.98 19.96
N ARG A 297 -24.39 -18.24 20.89
CA ARG A 297 -23.26 -17.35 21.19
C ARG A 297 -22.39 -17.10 19.96
N GLN A 298 -22.04 -18.16 19.22
CA GLN A 298 -21.24 -18.06 17.99
C GLN A 298 -21.99 -17.28 16.91
N ARG A 299 -23.30 -17.51 16.76
CA ARG A 299 -24.18 -16.77 15.86
C ARG A 299 -24.15 -15.26 16.16
N MET A 300 -24.32 -14.88 17.43
CA MET A 300 -24.28 -13.47 17.84
C MET A 300 -22.92 -12.83 17.53
N ASN A 301 -21.81 -13.55 17.74
CA ASN A 301 -20.48 -13.04 17.39
C ASN A 301 -20.34 -12.75 15.90
N LEU A 302 -20.92 -13.58 15.03
CA LEU A 302 -20.92 -13.33 13.58
C LEU A 302 -21.84 -12.15 13.20
N GLU A 303 -22.98 -12.01 13.88
CA GLU A 303 -23.87 -10.87 13.71
C GLU A 303 -23.16 -9.56 14.06
N HIS A 304 -22.40 -9.53 15.16
CA HIS A 304 -21.56 -8.39 15.54
C HIS A 304 -20.46 -8.13 14.48
N ALA A 305 -19.82 -9.18 13.95
CA ALA A 305 -18.82 -9.04 12.90
C ALA A 305 -19.41 -8.46 11.60
N ILE A 306 -20.61 -8.91 11.20
CA ILE A 306 -21.32 -8.35 10.06
C ILE A 306 -21.70 -6.89 10.31
N ALA A 307 -22.19 -6.53 11.50
CA ALA A 307 -22.52 -5.15 11.86
C ALA A 307 -21.32 -4.20 11.66
N ILE A 308 -20.12 -4.61 12.08
CA ILE A 308 -18.89 -3.84 11.87
C ILE A 308 -18.59 -3.65 10.38
N LEU A 309 -18.76 -4.69 9.56
CA LEU A 309 -18.54 -4.60 8.12
C LEU A 309 -19.55 -3.65 7.44
N LEU A 310 -20.74 -3.53 7.99
CA LEU A 310 -21.77 -2.58 7.55
C LEU A 310 -21.57 -1.17 8.14
N GLY A 311 -20.58 -0.96 9.02
CA GLY A 311 -20.36 0.31 9.69
C GLY A 311 -21.46 0.69 10.69
N ARG A 312 -22.19 -0.30 11.24
CA ARG A 312 -23.23 -0.14 12.24
C ARG A 312 -22.75 -0.53 13.64
N ALA A 313 -23.35 0.05 14.66
CA ALA A 313 -23.16 -0.42 16.03
C ALA A 313 -23.82 -1.81 16.19
N PRO A 314 -23.11 -2.80 16.80
CA PRO A 314 -23.67 -4.15 16.96
C PRO A 314 -25.01 -4.18 17.70
N ALA A 315 -25.27 -3.23 18.60
CA ALA A 315 -26.52 -3.13 19.34
C ALA A 315 -27.74 -2.70 18.48
N GLU A 316 -27.49 -2.14 17.30
CA GLU A 316 -28.53 -1.63 16.38
C GLU A 316 -28.76 -2.56 15.18
N PHE A 317 -28.08 -3.70 15.15
CA PHE A 317 -28.12 -4.61 14.03
C PHE A 317 -28.55 -6.00 14.49
N SER A 318 -29.52 -6.59 13.80
CA SER A 318 -29.90 -7.98 13.97
C SER A 318 -30.36 -8.59 12.65
N LEU A 319 -30.05 -9.86 12.46
CA LEU A 319 -30.52 -10.68 11.35
C LEU A 319 -31.51 -11.71 11.85
N GLY A 320 -32.62 -11.85 11.16
CA GLY A 320 -33.58 -12.91 11.45
C GLY A 320 -32.99 -14.31 11.33
N VAL A 321 -33.42 -15.25 12.14
CA VAL A 321 -33.00 -16.66 12.04
C VAL A 321 -33.53 -17.25 10.73
N ARG A 322 -32.66 -17.79 9.90
CA ARG A 322 -33.01 -18.44 8.62
C ARG A 322 -31.99 -19.53 8.29
N PRO A 323 -32.41 -20.78 8.13
CA PRO A 323 -31.49 -21.87 7.76
C PRO A 323 -30.77 -21.61 6.44
N LEU A 324 -29.57 -22.14 6.31
CA LEU A 324 -28.80 -22.11 5.07
C LEU A 324 -29.48 -22.98 4.00
N ASN A 325 -30.07 -22.34 3.02
CA ASN A 325 -30.68 -23.02 1.87
C ASN A 325 -30.05 -22.49 0.58
N ALA A 326 -28.79 -22.84 0.37
CA ALA A 326 -28.01 -22.39 -0.78
C ALA A 326 -27.31 -23.58 -1.45
N THR A 327 -27.21 -23.52 -2.78
CA THR A 327 -26.49 -24.52 -3.56
C THR A 327 -25.09 -23.99 -3.89
N PRO A 328 -24.02 -24.77 -3.63
CA PRO A 328 -22.67 -24.39 -4.02
C PRO A 328 -22.53 -24.11 -5.51
N LEU A 329 -21.82 -23.06 -5.86
CA LEU A 329 -21.63 -22.63 -7.24
C LEU A 329 -20.51 -23.42 -7.92
N VAL A 330 -20.72 -23.74 -9.21
CA VAL A 330 -19.63 -24.23 -10.07
C VAL A 330 -18.99 -22.99 -10.74
N ILE A 331 -17.76 -22.71 -10.39
CA ILE A 331 -17.04 -21.51 -10.81
C ILE A 331 -15.94 -21.92 -11.79
N PRO A 332 -15.89 -21.36 -13.03
CA PRO A 332 -14.81 -21.63 -13.96
C PRO A 332 -13.51 -20.96 -13.46
N ALA A 333 -12.47 -21.74 -13.23
CA ALA A 333 -11.19 -21.22 -12.71
C ALA A 333 -10.35 -20.46 -13.76
N GLY A 334 -10.61 -20.66 -15.05
CA GLY A 334 -9.82 -20.06 -16.13
C GLY A 334 -8.41 -20.61 -16.25
N LEU A 335 -7.50 -19.82 -16.83
CA LEU A 335 -6.09 -20.18 -16.98
C LEU A 335 -5.23 -19.41 -15.98
N PRO A 336 -4.11 -20.02 -15.49
CA PRO A 336 -3.19 -19.34 -14.56
C PRO A 336 -2.62 -18.00 -15.11
N ALA A 337 -2.47 -17.89 -16.43
CA ALA A 337 -1.99 -16.66 -17.07
C ALA A 337 -2.98 -15.48 -16.96
N ASP A 338 -4.29 -15.75 -16.92
CA ASP A 338 -5.32 -14.72 -16.80
C ASP A 338 -5.35 -14.12 -15.37
N LEU A 339 -4.98 -14.93 -14.37
CA LEU A 339 -4.94 -14.53 -12.95
C LEU A 339 -4.09 -13.27 -12.71
N LEU A 340 -2.95 -13.16 -13.42
CA LEU A 340 -2.05 -12.02 -13.28
C LEU A 340 -2.68 -10.68 -13.73
N ARG A 341 -3.76 -10.75 -14.51
CA ARG A 341 -4.50 -9.58 -15.01
C ARG A 341 -5.77 -9.32 -14.21
N GLN A 342 -6.25 -10.32 -13.48
CA GLN A 342 -7.54 -10.30 -12.79
C GLN A 342 -7.43 -10.04 -11.30
N ARG A 343 -6.20 -10.03 -10.73
CA ARG A 343 -6.00 -9.78 -9.29
C ARG A 343 -5.44 -8.39 -9.02
N PRO A 344 -6.18 -7.57 -8.26
CA PRO A 344 -5.72 -6.21 -7.93
C PRO A 344 -4.50 -6.19 -7.00
N ASP A 345 -4.33 -7.18 -6.11
CA ASP A 345 -3.16 -7.27 -5.21
C ASP A 345 -1.85 -7.57 -5.96
N VAL A 346 -1.92 -8.33 -7.07
CA VAL A 346 -0.77 -8.56 -7.96
C VAL A 346 -0.46 -7.27 -8.74
N ALA A 347 -1.50 -6.57 -9.24
CA ALA A 347 -1.35 -5.31 -9.94
C ALA A 347 -0.78 -4.20 -9.02
N GLU A 348 -1.21 -4.14 -7.77
CA GLU A 348 -0.66 -3.24 -6.75
C GLU A 348 0.85 -3.48 -6.55
N ALA A 349 1.24 -4.75 -6.34
CA ALA A 349 2.64 -5.11 -6.14
C ALA A 349 3.50 -4.78 -7.37
N GLU A 350 2.96 -4.93 -8.58
CA GLU A 350 3.63 -4.52 -9.82
C GLU A 350 3.83 -3.00 -9.87
N GLN A 351 2.83 -2.18 -9.52
CA GLN A 351 2.97 -0.73 -9.51
C GLN A 351 3.97 -0.24 -8.45
N ASN A 352 4.04 -0.89 -7.31
CA ASN A 352 5.07 -0.62 -6.31
C ASN A 352 6.48 -0.90 -6.85
N LEU A 353 6.63 -1.95 -7.66
CA LEU A 353 7.90 -2.27 -8.34
C LEU A 353 8.25 -1.24 -9.42
N VAL A 354 7.27 -0.77 -10.21
CA VAL A 354 7.42 0.33 -11.17
C VAL A 354 7.91 1.60 -10.47
N ALA A 355 7.30 1.95 -9.33
CA ALA A 355 7.71 3.11 -8.54
C ALA A 355 9.17 3.01 -8.08
N ALA A 356 9.59 1.85 -7.56
CA ALA A 356 10.97 1.63 -7.14
C ALA A 356 11.97 1.65 -8.30
N CYS A 357 11.59 1.18 -9.49
CA CYS A 357 12.39 1.30 -10.70
C CYS A 357 12.65 2.77 -11.05
N ALA A 358 11.60 3.61 -10.99
CA ALA A 358 11.74 5.04 -11.22
C ALA A 358 12.62 5.72 -10.16
N GLU A 359 12.57 5.29 -8.89
CA GLU A 359 13.43 5.80 -7.81
C GLU A 359 14.93 5.51 -8.06
N ILE A 360 15.28 4.39 -8.72
CA ILE A 360 16.66 4.15 -9.18
C ILE A 360 17.07 5.25 -10.16
N GLY A 361 16.16 5.67 -11.05
CA GLY A 361 16.38 6.77 -11.98
C GLY A 361 16.65 8.09 -11.27
N VAL A 362 15.88 8.42 -10.24
CA VAL A 362 16.07 9.60 -9.39
C VAL A 362 17.45 9.55 -8.72
N ALA A 363 17.80 8.44 -8.05
CA ALA A 363 19.09 8.28 -7.37
C ALA A 363 20.29 8.31 -8.32
N LYS A 364 20.09 7.90 -9.58
CA LYS A 364 21.10 8.03 -10.64
C LYS A 364 21.25 9.47 -11.13
N ALA A 365 20.14 10.20 -11.24
CA ALA A 365 20.16 11.60 -11.67
C ALA A 365 20.91 12.50 -10.68
N ASP A 366 20.93 12.17 -9.39
CA ASP A 366 21.65 12.91 -8.35
C ASP A 366 23.19 12.94 -8.54
N PHE A 367 23.75 12.09 -9.42
CA PHE A 367 25.18 12.13 -9.77
C PHE A 367 25.53 13.21 -10.78
N PHE A 368 24.53 13.78 -11.45
CA PHE A 368 24.71 14.76 -12.51
C PHE A 368 24.52 16.19 -12.01
N PRO A 369 25.03 17.21 -12.74
CA PRO A 369 24.84 18.60 -12.37
C PRO A 369 23.36 18.97 -12.37
N THR A 370 22.88 19.60 -11.32
CA THR A 370 21.56 20.24 -11.31
C THR A 370 21.65 21.65 -11.86
N VAL A 371 20.76 21.96 -12.81
CA VAL A 371 20.69 23.29 -13.43
C VAL A 371 19.40 23.96 -12.94
N ARG A 372 19.54 25.10 -12.26
CA ARG A 372 18.43 25.89 -11.77
C ARG A 372 18.45 27.28 -12.37
N LEU A 373 17.31 27.75 -12.81
CA LEU A 373 17.08 29.15 -13.13
C LEU A 373 16.55 29.84 -11.87
N THR A 374 17.31 30.80 -11.37
CA THR A 374 16.90 31.62 -10.22
C THR A 374 16.69 33.06 -10.67
N GLY A 375 15.70 33.71 -10.13
CA GLY A 375 15.41 35.11 -10.35
C GLY A 375 14.88 35.76 -9.09
N SER A 376 15.25 37.02 -8.86
CA SER A 376 14.69 37.79 -7.77
C SER A 376 14.35 39.16 -8.31
N ALA A 377 13.17 39.67 -8.01
CA ALA A 377 12.73 41.02 -8.37
C ALA A 377 11.93 41.60 -7.23
N GLY A 378 12.19 42.85 -6.87
CA GLY A 378 11.48 43.45 -5.74
C GLY A 378 12.02 44.81 -5.38
N PHE A 379 11.81 45.20 -4.13
CA PHE A 379 12.24 46.47 -3.58
C PHE A 379 13.15 46.23 -2.37
N GLN A 380 14.18 47.06 -2.26
CA GLN A 380 15.11 47.03 -1.12
C GLN A 380 15.47 48.46 -0.73
N SER A 381 15.22 48.85 0.55
CA SER A 381 15.50 50.16 1.08
C SER A 381 16.11 50.10 2.47
N SER A 382 16.82 51.15 2.86
CA SER A 382 17.33 51.33 4.23
C SER A 382 16.27 51.97 5.17
N GLY A 383 15.19 52.53 4.63
CA GLY A 383 14.10 53.14 5.37
C GLY A 383 12.75 52.53 5.04
N VAL A 384 11.91 52.29 6.04
CA VAL A 384 10.59 51.67 5.85
C VAL A 384 9.64 52.54 5.01
N ASN A 385 9.79 53.89 5.09
CA ASN A 385 8.90 54.83 4.42
C ASN A 385 9.09 54.84 2.89
N ASN A 386 10.23 54.41 2.39
CA ASN A 386 10.62 54.48 0.98
C ASN A 386 10.75 53.10 0.33
N VAL A 387 10.38 52.03 1.01
CA VAL A 387 10.63 50.67 0.54
C VAL A 387 9.92 50.34 -0.78
N LEU A 388 8.84 51.06 -1.13
CA LEU A 388 8.10 50.88 -2.38
C LEU A 388 8.43 51.92 -3.46
N ASP A 389 9.43 52.80 -3.24
CA ASP A 389 9.86 53.73 -4.24
C ASP A 389 10.42 53.03 -5.47
N TRP A 390 10.01 53.46 -6.68
CA TRP A 390 10.47 52.86 -7.94
C TRP A 390 12.00 52.90 -8.12
N LYS A 391 12.67 53.83 -7.50
CA LYS A 391 14.15 53.91 -7.52
C LYS A 391 14.84 52.83 -6.69
N ASP A 392 14.14 52.26 -5.72
CA ASP A 392 14.66 51.23 -4.79
C ASP A 392 14.37 49.79 -5.31
N ARG A 393 13.95 49.65 -6.59
CA ARG A 393 13.77 48.37 -7.24
C ARG A 393 15.10 47.65 -7.43
N VAL A 394 15.12 46.38 -7.16
CA VAL A 394 16.24 45.46 -7.37
C VAL A 394 15.78 44.25 -8.17
N TRP A 395 16.61 43.74 -9.05
CA TRP A 395 16.32 42.51 -9.73
C TRP A 395 17.63 41.77 -10.06
N SER A 396 17.56 40.44 -10.09
CA SER A 396 18.60 39.57 -10.56
C SER A 396 17.96 38.36 -11.25
N ILE A 397 18.57 37.85 -12.29
CA ILE A 397 18.20 36.61 -12.95
C ILE A 397 19.46 35.91 -13.45
N GLY A 398 19.55 34.62 -13.24
CA GLY A 398 20.69 33.85 -13.72
C GLY A 398 20.51 32.35 -13.56
N PRO A 399 21.14 31.56 -14.44
CA PRO A 399 21.25 30.12 -14.23
C PRO A 399 22.31 29.83 -13.16
N SER A 400 22.02 28.85 -12.30
CA SER A 400 22.97 28.29 -11.36
C SER A 400 23.15 26.79 -11.66
N VAL A 401 24.41 26.34 -11.65
CA VAL A 401 24.75 24.93 -11.87
C VAL A 401 25.45 24.42 -10.62
N SER A 402 24.91 23.32 -10.06
CA SER A 402 25.49 22.67 -8.88
C SER A 402 25.89 21.22 -9.22
N LEU A 403 27.17 20.90 -9.11
CA LEU A 403 27.70 19.57 -9.31
C LEU A 403 28.31 19.06 -7.99
N PRO A 404 27.83 17.94 -7.44
CA PRO A 404 28.42 17.34 -6.23
C PRO A 404 29.74 16.63 -6.57
N ILE A 405 30.88 17.27 -6.30
CA ILE A 405 32.20 16.68 -6.57
C ILE A 405 32.59 15.64 -5.52
N PHE A 406 32.31 15.91 -4.25
CA PHE A 406 32.65 15.04 -3.13
C PHE A 406 31.54 14.99 -2.08
N LYS A 407 30.87 13.84 -1.95
CA LYS A 407 29.82 13.55 -0.94
C LYS A 407 30.12 12.27 -0.17
N ARG A 408 31.39 11.95 0.11
CA ARG A 408 31.84 10.83 0.97
C ARG A 408 31.10 9.51 0.74
N GLY A 409 30.77 9.16 -0.50
CA GLY A 409 30.05 7.93 -0.82
C GLY A 409 28.52 7.98 -0.67
N GLN A 410 27.93 9.08 -0.18
CA GLN A 410 26.49 9.23 0.04
C GLN A 410 25.67 8.90 -1.22
N LEU A 411 26.05 9.43 -2.39
CA LEU A 411 25.33 9.18 -3.64
C LEU A 411 25.36 7.69 -4.04
N ARG A 412 26.50 7.02 -3.84
CA ARG A 412 26.61 5.57 -4.09
C ARG A 412 25.75 4.76 -3.15
N ALA A 413 25.73 5.12 -1.87
CA ALA A 413 24.91 4.47 -0.86
C ALA A 413 23.41 4.67 -1.15
N ASN A 414 22.98 5.88 -1.56
CA ASN A 414 21.60 6.15 -1.95
C ASN A 414 21.19 5.31 -3.19
N LEU A 415 22.04 5.24 -4.20
CA LEU A 415 21.78 4.41 -5.38
C LEU A 415 21.72 2.92 -5.02
N GLN A 416 22.61 2.45 -4.14
CA GLN A 416 22.60 1.07 -3.66
C GLN A 416 21.33 0.77 -2.85
N LYS A 417 20.88 1.71 -2.00
CA LYS A 417 19.61 1.62 -1.28
C LYS A 417 18.42 1.50 -2.23
N ALA A 418 18.36 2.34 -3.28
CA ALA A 418 17.27 2.30 -4.27
C ALA A 418 17.25 0.95 -5.03
N LYS A 419 18.42 0.41 -5.40
CA LYS A 419 18.53 -0.91 -6.03
C LYS A 419 18.06 -2.03 -5.10
N ALA A 420 18.53 -2.04 -3.85
CA ALA A 420 18.11 -3.03 -2.86
C ALA A 420 16.60 -2.97 -2.58
N ARG A 421 16.01 -1.76 -2.63
CA ARG A 421 14.55 -1.59 -2.53
C ARG A 421 13.82 -2.19 -3.73
N TYR A 422 14.36 -2.02 -4.93
CA TYR A 422 13.82 -2.67 -6.13
C TYR A 422 13.89 -4.20 -6.02
N ASP A 423 15.05 -4.74 -5.61
CA ASP A 423 15.24 -6.19 -5.44
C ASP A 423 14.28 -6.78 -4.39
N GLU A 424 14.04 -6.05 -3.29
CA GLU A 424 13.06 -6.41 -2.26
C GLU A 424 11.63 -6.47 -2.83
N LEU A 425 11.23 -5.45 -3.60
CA LEU A 425 9.89 -5.38 -4.17
C LEU A 425 9.70 -6.38 -5.33
N GLU A 426 10.77 -6.71 -6.07
CA GLU A 426 10.73 -7.78 -7.06
C GLU A 426 10.47 -9.14 -6.40
N ALA A 427 11.16 -9.45 -5.30
CA ALA A 427 10.91 -10.66 -4.53
C ALA A 427 9.48 -10.67 -3.94
N THR A 428 9.00 -9.53 -3.45
CA THR A 428 7.63 -9.36 -2.94
C THR A 428 6.59 -9.61 -4.04
N TYR A 429 6.79 -9.04 -5.22
CA TYR A 429 5.92 -9.26 -6.38
C TYR A 429 5.86 -10.73 -6.78
N ARG A 430 7.04 -11.39 -6.89
CA ARG A 430 7.11 -12.83 -7.19
C ARG A 430 6.38 -13.68 -6.16
N ASN A 431 6.58 -13.37 -4.87
CA ASN A 431 5.90 -14.08 -3.78
C ASN A 431 4.38 -13.87 -3.83
N LYS A 432 3.91 -12.65 -4.15
CA LYS A 432 2.49 -12.34 -4.30
C LYS A 432 1.84 -13.17 -5.43
N VAL A 433 2.53 -13.31 -6.55
CA VAL A 433 2.08 -14.15 -7.67
C VAL A 433 2.03 -15.64 -7.27
N LEU A 434 3.04 -16.14 -6.56
CA LEU A 434 3.03 -17.52 -6.07
C LEU A 434 1.88 -17.77 -5.08
N SER A 435 1.66 -16.83 -4.14
CA SER A 435 0.52 -16.91 -3.22
C SER A 435 -0.82 -16.90 -3.96
N ALA A 436 -0.93 -16.13 -5.04
CA ALA A 436 -2.14 -16.11 -5.85
C ALA A 436 -2.44 -17.48 -6.49
N PHE A 437 -1.41 -18.18 -6.96
CA PHE A 437 -1.61 -19.55 -7.47
C PHE A 437 -2.00 -20.54 -6.36
N VAL A 438 -1.40 -20.42 -5.17
CA VAL A 438 -1.76 -21.24 -4.00
C VAL A 438 -3.22 -21.02 -3.61
N ASP A 439 -3.67 -19.76 -3.52
CA ASP A 439 -5.05 -19.42 -3.15
C ASP A 439 -6.07 -20.12 -4.08
N VAL A 440 -5.79 -20.16 -5.39
CA VAL A 440 -6.69 -20.82 -6.36
C VAL A 440 -6.62 -22.33 -6.23
N GLU A 441 -5.41 -22.92 -6.16
CA GLU A 441 -5.24 -24.37 -6.03
C GLU A 441 -5.88 -24.91 -4.75
N ASP A 442 -5.67 -24.23 -3.61
CA ASP A 442 -6.27 -24.61 -2.33
C ASP A 442 -7.80 -24.53 -2.39
N SER A 443 -8.34 -23.43 -2.98
CA SER A 443 -9.77 -23.25 -3.10
C SER A 443 -10.43 -24.31 -4.01
N LEU A 444 -9.77 -24.69 -5.12
CA LEU A 444 -10.23 -25.75 -6.01
C LEU A 444 -10.19 -27.11 -5.33
N THR A 445 -9.08 -27.41 -4.66
CA THR A 445 -8.93 -28.67 -3.90
C THR A 445 -10.00 -28.78 -2.82
N ASP A 446 -10.23 -27.69 -2.07
CA ASP A 446 -11.27 -27.63 -1.03
C ASP A 446 -12.66 -27.87 -1.61
N LEU A 447 -13.01 -27.26 -2.73
CA LEU A 447 -14.32 -27.44 -3.38
C LEU A 447 -14.56 -28.90 -3.79
N HIS A 448 -13.55 -29.54 -4.41
CA HIS A 448 -13.67 -30.93 -4.86
C HIS A 448 -13.76 -31.89 -3.66
N MET A 449 -12.83 -31.81 -2.72
CA MET A 449 -12.80 -32.70 -1.57
C MET A 449 -14.04 -32.55 -0.68
N ARG A 450 -14.56 -31.32 -0.54
CA ARG A 450 -15.80 -31.09 0.23
C ARG A 450 -17.06 -31.54 -0.55
N ALA A 451 -17.02 -31.57 -1.89
CA ALA A 451 -18.11 -32.16 -2.67
C ALA A 451 -18.20 -33.66 -2.46
N ASP A 452 -17.03 -34.36 -2.50
CA ASP A 452 -16.95 -35.79 -2.22
C ASP A 452 -17.35 -36.12 -0.78
N ALA A 453 -16.91 -35.27 0.18
CA ALA A 453 -17.30 -35.42 1.58
C ALA A 453 -18.80 -35.21 1.78
N ALA A 454 -19.44 -34.26 1.07
CA ALA A 454 -20.87 -34.03 1.14
C ALA A 454 -21.66 -35.25 0.65
N GLU A 455 -21.30 -35.84 -0.52
CA GLU A 455 -21.95 -37.05 -1.02
C GLU A 455 -21.85 -38.21 -0.02
N SER A 456 -20.70 -38.36 0.64
CA SER A 456 -20.49 -39.41 1.65
C SER A 456 -21.31 -39.13 2.93
N GLN A 457 -21.40 -37.84 3.33
CA GLN A 457 -22.15 -37.44 4.51
C GLN A 457 -23.65 -37.57 4.29
N ASP A 458 -24.18 -37.29 3.10
CA ASP A 458 -25.59 -37.48 2.76
C ASP A 458 -25.99 -38.95 2.92
N LYS A 459 -25.10 -39.87 2.49
CA LYS A 459 -25.29 -41.33 2.68
C LYS A 459 -25.22 -41.72 4.16
N ALA A 460 -24.33 -41.09 4.93
CA ALA A 460 -24.23 -41.33 6.38
C ALA A 460 -25.49 -40.85 7.13
N VAL A 461 -26.01 -39.68 6.80
CA VAL A 461 -27.27 -39.15 7.38
C VAL A 461 -28.43 -40.06 7.03
N ALA A 462 -28.55 -40.51 5.78
CA ALA A 462 -29.62 -41.42 5.36
C ALA A 462 -29.54 -42.78 6.13
N ALA A 463 -28.34 -43.34 6.29
CA ALA A 463 -28.13 -44.54 7.05
C ALA A 463 -28.42 -44.36 8.56
N ALA A 464 -28.02 -43.21 9.15
CA ALA A 464 -28.27 -42.89 10.54
C ALA A 464 -29.79 -42.70 10.84
N ARG A 465 -30.54 -42.10 9.90
CA ARG A 465 -32.01 -42.00 10.00
C ARG A 465 -32.67 -43.36 10.02
N GLU A 466 -32.25 -44.28 9.11
CA GLU A 466 -32.81 -45.60 9.06
C GLU A 466 -32.36 -46.44 10.27
N TYR A 467 -31.12 -46.29 10.76
CA TYR A 467 -30.65 -46.90 11.98
C TYR A 467 -31.52 -46.48 13.19
N LEU A 468 -31.80 -45.20 13.36
CA LEU A 468 -32.66 -44.70 14.42
C LEU A 468 -34.07 -45.26 14.27
N ARG A 469 -34.65 -45.27 13.07
CA ARG A 469 -36.01 -45.80 12.85
C ARG A 469 -36.10 -47.30 13.23
N LEU A 470 -35.14 -48.10 12.87
CA LEU A 470 -35.12 -49.53 13.21
C LEU A 470 -34.94 -49.74 14.70
N THR A 471 -33.98 -49.07 15.33
CA THR A 471 -33.70 -49.15 16.77
C THR A 471 -34.90 -48.74 17.61
N GLN A 472 -35.69 -47.72 17.17
CA GLN A 472 -36.91 -47.34 17.84
C GLN A 472 -37.99 -48.44 17.77
N ILE A 473 -38.11 -49.18 16.65
CA ILE A 473 -39.02 -50.33 16.53
C ILE A 473 -38.57 -51.48 17.42
N GLU A 474 -37.28 -51.79 17.44
CA GLU A 474 -36.71 -52.85 18.30
C GLU A 474 -36.94 -52.56 19.79
N TYR A 475 -36.77 -51.29 20.21
CA TYR A 475 -37.06 -50.83 21.57
C TYR A 475 -38.55 -51.00 21.91
N GLN A 476 -39.43 -50.54 21.01
CA GLN A 476 -40.89 -50.68 21.24
C GLN A 476 -41.37 -52.13 21.32
N THR A 477 -40.65 -53.06 20.62
CA THR A 477 -40.94 -54.48 20.64
C THR A 477 -40.21 -55.22 21.77
N GLY A 478 -39.38 -54.52 22.55
CA GLY A 478 -38.66 -55.10 23.69
C GLY A 478 -37.44 -55.93 23.29
N VAL A 479 -36.96 -55.81 22.05
CA VAL A 479 -35.78 -56.54 21.50
C VAL A 479 -34.48 -55.89 21.96
N THR A 480 -34.46 -54.55 22.10
CA THR A 480 -33.27 -53.80 22.53
C THR A 480 -33.58 -52.90 23.73
N ASP A 481 -32.53 -52.39 24.36
CA ASP A 481 -32.65 -51.47 25.48
C ASP A 481 -32.66 -49.99 25.01
N TYR A 482 -33.03 -49.11 25.91
CA TYR A 482 -33.12 -47.65 25.64
C TYR A 482 -31.78 -47.04 25.26
N LEU A 483 -30.66 -47.58 25.74
CA LEU A 483 -29.33 -47.06 25.44
C LEU A 483 -29.02 -47.11 23.93
N HIS A 484 -29.50 -48.13 23.20
CA HIS A 484 -29.34 -48.20 21.76
C HIS A 484 -30.09 -47.08 21.03
N VAL A 485 -31.30 -46.69 21.51
CA VAL A 485 -32.05 -45.56 20.94
C VAL A 485 -31.29 -44.27 21.15
N VAL A 486 -30.80 -43.99 22.36
CA VAL A 486 -30.00 -42.81 22.66
C VAL A 486 -28.75 -42.74 21.77
N ASN A 487 -28.04 -43.82 21.56
CA ASN A 487 -26.88 -43.89 20.70
C ASN A 487 -27.24 -43.61 19.23
N ALA A 488 -28.36 -44.13 18.75
CA ALA A 488 -28.84 -43.89 17.39
C ALA A 488 -29.25 -42.43 17.17
N GLU A 489 -29.95 -41.81 18.15
CA GLU A 489 -30.30 -40.40 18.14
C GLU A 489 -29.05 -39.51 18.12
N GLN A 490 -28.08 -39.79 18.99
CA GLN A 490 -26.81 -39.04 19.02
C GLN A 490 -26.02 -39.17 17.71
N THR A 491 -26.04 -40.38 17.13
CA THR A 491 -25.41 -40.63 15.82
C THR A 491 -26.06 -39.80 14.72
N LEU A 492 -27.40 -39.77 14.67
CA LEU A 492 -28.13 -38.97 13.70
C LEU A 492 -27.85 -37.49 13.90
N LEU A 493 -27.98 -36.96 15.14
CA LEU A 493 -27.70 -35.55 15.46
C LEU A 493 -26.31 -35.13 15.03
N THR A 494 -25.29 -35.93 15.34
CA THR A 494 -23.90 -35.67 14.96
C THR A 494 -23.73 -35.59 13.45
N ASN A 495 -24.37 -36.51 12.71
CA ASN A 495 -24.27 -36.55 11.25
C ASN A 495 -25.05 -35.38 10.61
N GLU A 496 -26.22 -34.97 11.10
CA GLU A 496 -26.96 -33.82 10.61
C GLU A 496 -26.21 -32.49 10.86
N LEU A 497 -25.56 -32.33 12.02
CA LEU A 497 -24.71 -31.17 12.31
C LEU A 497 -23.49 -31.13 11.37
N SER A 498 -22.87 -32.30 11.09
CA SER A 498 -21.74 -32.42 10.17
C SER A 498 -22.15 -32.09 8.73
N GLU A 499 -23.33 -32.53 8.28
CA GLU A 499 -23.91 -32.19 6.97
C GLU A 499 -24.07 -30.66 6.82
N ALA A 500 -24.67 -30.00 7.80
CA ALA A 500 -24.82 -28.54 7.80
C ALA A 500 -23.48 -27.82 7.78
N GLN A 501 -22.47 -28.34 8.48
CA GLN A 501 -21.13 -27.78 8.50
C GLN A 501 -20.41 -27.97 7.16
N ILE A 502 -20.51 -29.13 6.52
CA ILE A 502 -19.91 -29.39 5.20
C ILE A 502 -20.52 -28.49 4.14
N LEU A 503 -21.86 -28.30 4.14
CA LEU A 503 -22.53 -27.37 3.24
C LEU A 503 -21.98 -25.95 3.39
N ASN A 504 -21.88 -25.47 4.63
CA ASN A 504 -21.29 -24.15 4.90
C ASN A 504 -19.86 -24.04 4.36
N GLN A 505 -19.03 -25.03 4.63
CA GLN A 505 -17.64 -25.05 4.17
C GLN A 505 -17.55 -25.00 2.64
N ARG A 506 -18.46 -25.65 1.91
CA ARG A 506 -18.55 -25.58 0.44
C ARG A 506 -18.92 -24.17 -0.02
N MET A 507 -19.88 -23.51 0.67
CA MET A 507 -20.25 -22.11 0.35
C MET A 507 -19.07 -21.16 0.58
N VAL A 508 -18.39 -21.31 1.71
CA VAL A 508 -17.20 -20.48 2.03
C VAL A 508 -16.07 -20.72 1.02
N SER A 509 -15.79 -21.98 0.64
CA SER A 509 -14.79 -22.28 -0.39
C SER A 509 -15.15 -21.68 -1.75
N SER A 510 -16.43 -21.62 -2.12
CA SER A 510 -16.89 -20.92 -3.33
C SER A 510 -16.60 -19.43 -3.27
N VAL A 511 -16.84 -18.76 -2.12
CA VAL A 511 -16.50 -17.35 -1.92
C VAL A 511 -14.99 -17.12 -2.01
N LEU A 512 -14.20 -17.98 -1.38
CA LEU A 512 -12.73 -17.88 -1.40
C LEU A 512 -12.16 -18.08 -2.81
N LEU A 513 -12.70 -19.04 -3.59
CA LEU A 513 -12.31 -19.20 -5.00
C LEU A 513 -12.62 -17.96 -5.82
N ILE A 514 -13.81 -17.35 -5.67
CA ILE A 514 -14.14 -16.10 -6.37
C ILE A 514 -13.15 -15.00 -5.99
N LYS A 515 -12.83 -14.84 -4.69
CA LYS A 515 -11.82 -13.88 -4.23
C LYS A 515 -10.45 -14.18 -4.84
N ALA A 516 -10.02 -15.45 -4.85
CA ALA A 516 -8.74 -15.87 -5.39
C ALA A 516 -8.61 -15.61 -6.90
N LEU A 517 -9.73 -15.70 -7.62
CA LEU A 517 -9.82 -15.36 -9.05
C LEU A 517 -9.92 -13.85 -9.33
N GLY A 518 -9.90 -13.00 -8.28
CA GLY A 518 -9.93 -11.56 -8.42
C GLY A 518 -11.33 -10.93 -8.37
N GLY A 519 -12.37 -11.67 -7.93
CA GLY A 519 -13.71 -11.13 -7.66
C GLY A 519 -14.38 -10.43 -8.84
N GLY A 520 -14.03 -10.80 -10.08
CA GLY A 520 -14.55 -10.19 -11.29
C GLY A 520 -13.95 -8.82 -11.63
N TRP A 521 -12.81 -8.48 -11.05
CA TRP A 521 -12.05 -7.30 -11.44
C TRP A 521 -11.12 -7.62 -12.61
N GLU A 522 -10.94 -6.65 -13.51
CA GLU A 522 -9.97 -6.72 -14.59
C GLU A 522 -9.15 -5.43 -14.58
N ALA A 523 -7.83 -5.57 -14.72
CA ALA A 523 -6.94 -4.42 -14.88
C ALA A 523 -7.27 -3.71 -16.19
N GLU A 524 -7.58 -2.41 -16.12
CA GLU A 524 -7.53 -1.59 -17.31
C GLU A 524 -6.09 -1.61 -17.86
N PRO A 525 -5.88 -1.77 -19.18
CA PRO A 525 -4.54 -1.72 -19.75
C PRO A 525 -3.88 -0.40 -19.36
N PHE A 526 -2.72 -0.48 -18.73
CA PHE A 526 -1.91 0.70 -18.43
C PHE A 526 -1.62 1.45 -19.72
N ALA A 527 -2.29 2.57 -19.95
CA ALA A 527 -1.88 3.55 -20.93
C ALA A 527 -0.72 4.33 -20.30
N PRO A 528 0.53 4.19 -20.80
CA PRO A 528 1.62 5.05 -20.35
C PRO A 528 1.15 6.49 -20.56
N ALA A 529 1.37 7.36 -19.55
CA ALA A 529 0.92 8.74 -19.57
C ALA A 529 1.35 9.42 -20.88
N GLU A 530 0.43 9.61 -21.81
CA GLU A 530 0.57 10.48 -22.96
C GLU A 530 0.74 11.92 -22.45
N GLY A 531 1.95 12.31 -22.11
CA GLY A 531 2.18 13.59 -21.46
C GLY A 531 3.48 14.30 -21.77
N ALA A 532 4.41 13.64 -22.46
CA ALA A 532 5.67 14.30 -22.83
C ALA A 532 5.63 14.96 -24.24
N ASP A 533 4.83 14.44 -25.18
CA ASP A 533 4.84 14.92 -26.57
C ASP A 533 3.76 15.96 -26.90
N SER A 534 2.71 16.10 -26.10
CA SER A 534 1.61 17.05 -26.40
C SER A 534 1.92 18.52 -26.06
N LEU A 535 3.00 18.81 -25.32
CA LEU A 535 3.42 20.18 -25.04
C LEU A 535 4.13 20.86 -26.23
N HIS A 536 4.56 20.11 -27.26
CA HIS A 536 5.17 20.66 -28.46
C HIS A 536 4.17 20.97 -29.61
N ALA A 537 2.94 20.43 -29.53
CA ALA A 537 1.94 20.70 -30.57
C ALA A 537 1.15 22.00 -30.40
N ALA A 538 1.19 22.62 -29.21
CA ALA A 538 0.43 23.83 -28.93
C ALA A 538 1.10 25.15 -29.35
N THR A 539 2.35 25.12 -29.84
CA THR A 539 3.10 26.33 -30.27
C THR A 539 3.16 26.54 -31.77
N ALA A 540 2.57 25.64 -32.58
CA ALA A 540 2.45 25.83 -34.02
C ALA A 540 1.10 26.48 -34.34
N GLY A 541 1.04 27.82 -34.27
CA GLY A 541 -0.09 28.60 -34.75
C GLY A 541 -0.31 28.44 -36.26
N PRO A 542 -1.53 28.65 -36.77
CA PRO A 542 -1.83 28.44 -38.18
C PRO A 542 -1.11 29.48 -39.05
N ARG A 543 -0.34 29.03 -40.03
CA ARG A 543 0.16 29.87 -41.10
C ARG A 543 -1.02 30.14 -42.06
N GLN A 544 -1.40 31.40 -42.18
CA GLN A 544 -2.06 31.95 -43.36
C GLN A 544 -1.00 32.44 -44.34
#